data_b3074b433f38ecc6f0996fbf0fb0e6d7
#
_entry.id   b3074b433f38ecc6f0996fbf0fb0e6d7
#
_cell.length_a   1.000
_cell.length_b   1.000
_cell.length_c   1.000
_cell.angle_alpha   90.00
_cell.angle_beta   90.00
_cell.angle_gamma   90.00
#
_symmetry.space_group_name_H-M   'P 1'
#
loop_
_entity.id
_entity.type
_entity.pdbx_description
1 polymer ?
#
loop_
_entity_poly.entity_id
_entity_poly.type
_entity_poly.pdbx_seq_one_letter_code
_entity_poly.pdbx_strand_id
1 'polypeptide(L)'
;MEPLSTSYPVKLPKTRVFVVFLSMVLCTTILCLLQLRFFKPKSKDFYSFEVKDSRGRIISLEKYRGKATLVVNVASYCQYTDKNYKALQELHREFGPSHFTVLAFPCNQFGESEPSSSQEIESFAKGNYGVTFPLFHKIKILGSEADPAFKFLIDSSKKEPRWNFWKYLVSPEGKVVKFWRPEEPIESIKPEVTSLIRQIIMKKREDL
;
A
#
# COMPACT_ATOMS: atom_id res chain seq x y z
N MET A 1 48.38 27.17 -65.00
CA MET A 1 48.42 27.76 -63.65
C MET A 1 47.01 28.23 -63.34
N GLU A 2 46.26 27.44 -62.65
CA GLU A 2 44.88 27.81 -62.16
C GLU A 2 44.99 28.50 -60.82
N PRO A 3 44.23 29.55 -60.57
CA PRO A 3 44.23 30.20 -59.24
C PRO A 3 43.36 29.44 -58.24
N LEU A 4 43.93 29.16 -57.05
CA LEU A 4 43.25 28.60 -55.91
C LEU A 4 42.05 29.49 -55.49
N SER A 5 40.87 28.89 -55.49
CA SER A 5 39.62 29.46 -54.92
C SER A 5 39.72 29.48 -53.40
N THR A 6 39.96 30.65 -52.84
CA THR A 6 39.84 30.87 -51.39
C THR A 6 38.38 31.01 -51.02
N SER A 7 37.81 29.98 -50.32
CA SER A 7 36.52 30.05 -49.76
C SER A 7 36.54 30.95 -48.51
N TYR A 8 35.84 32.07 -48.54
CA TYR A 8 35.65 32.95 -47.39
C TYR A 8 34.64 32.34 -46.39
N PRO A 9 34.91 32.37 -45.10
CA PRO A 9 33.92 31.89 -44.10
C PRO A 9 32.71 32.83 -44.10
N VAL A 10 31.53 32.26 -44.37
CA VAL A 10 30.26 32.97 -44.34
C VAL A 10 29.96 33.35 -42.88
N LYS A 11 30.15 34.64 -42.54
CA LYS A 11 29.75 35.20 -41.24
C LYS A 11 28.20 35.24 -41.16
N LEU A 12 27.60 34.32 -40.43
CA LEU A 12 26.16 34.38 -40.11
C LEU A 12 25.83 35.70 -39.37
N PRO A 13 24.74 36.40 -39.75
CA PRO A 13 24.33 37.63 -39.05
C PRO A 13 24.02 37.32 -37.59
N LYS A 14 24.56 38.13 -36.68
CA LYS A 14 24.44 37.98 -35.20
C LYS A 14 23.00 37.78 -34.75
N THR A 15 22.01 38.38 -35.40
CA THR A 15 20.57 38.21 -35.17
C THR A 15 20.09 36.77 -35.42
N ARG A 16 20.54 36.09 -36.45
CA ARG A 16 20.16 34.69 -36.73
C ARG A 16 20.75 33.73 -35.67
N VAL A 17 21.97 33.95 -35.23
CA VAL A 17 22.60 33.15 -34.15
C VAL A 17 21.84 33.34 -32.84
N PHE A 18 21.43 34.58 -32.52
CA PHE A 18 20.67 34.87 -31.31
C PHE A 18 19.26 34.21 -31.31
N VAL A 19 18.57 34.25 -32.44
CA VAL A 19 17.24 33.58 -32.58
C VAL A 19 17.36 32.07 -32.45
N VAL A 20 18.38 31.44 -33.05
CA VAL A 20 18.61 29.98 -32.89
C VAL A 20 18.92 29.62 -31.44
N PHE A 21 19.75 30.42 -30.75
CA PHE A 21 20.07 30.18 -29.34
C PHE A 21 18.83 30.33 -28.46
N LEU A 22 18.00 31.33 -28.69
CA LEU A 22 16.77 31.54 -27.96
C LEU A 22 15.77 30.38 -28.17
N SER A 23 15.64 29.88 -29.40
CA SER A 23 14.77 28.74 -29.71
C SER A 23 15.28 27.43 -29.07
N MET A 24 16.57 27.21 -28.99
CA MET A 24 17.16 26.05 -28.29
C MET A 24 16.89 26.11 -26.79
N VAL A 25 17.07 27.28 -26.15
CA VAL A 25 16.77 27.48 -24.72
C VAL A 25 15.31 27.25 -24.46
N LEU A 26 14.41 27.78 -25.32
CA LEU A 26 12.97 27.56 -25.16
C LEU A 26 12.60 26.08 -25.32
N CYS A 27 13.18 25.40 -26.31
CA CYS A 27 12.93 23.97 -26.53
C CYS A 27 13.43 23.11 -25.36
N THR A 28 14.61 23.39 -24.81
CA THR A 28 15.15 22.67 -23.65
C THR A 28 14.35 22.92 -22.38
N THR A 29 13.85 24.15 -22.17
CA THR A 29 12.98 24.44 -21.02
C THR A 29 11.63 23.75 -21.15
N ILE A 30 11.02 23.70 -22.32
CA ILE A 30 9.77 22.98 -22.57
C ILE A 30 9.97 21.49 -22.37
N LEU A 31 11.04 20.89 -22.89
CA LEU A 31 11.38 19.48 -22.67
C LEU A 31 11.60 19.17 -21.20
N CYS A 32 12.29 20.04 -20.46
CA CYS A 32 12.52 19.88 -19.03
C CYS A 32 11.20 19.95 -18.23
N LEU A 33 10.31 20.90 -18.59
CA LEU A 33 8.97 21.03 -17.97
C LEU A 33 8.07 19.81 -18.28
N LEU A 34 8.17 19.26 -19.49
CA LEU A 34 7.46 18.04 -19.86
C LEU A 34 8.00 16.85 -19.07
N GLN A 35 9.32 16.70 -18.94
CA GLN A 35 9.92 15.65 -18.12
C GLN A 35 9.49 15.75 -16.64
N LEU A 36 9.42 16.95 -16.06
CA LEU A 36 8.94 17.16 -14.68
C LEU A 36 7.46 16.76 -14.51
N ARG A 37 6.64 16.86 -15.57
CA ARG A 37 5.24 16.37 -15.52
C ARG A 37 5.15 14.83 -15.56
N PHE A 38 6.09 14.16 -16.23
CA PHE A 38 6.14 12.69 -16.27
C PHE A 38 6.76 12.08 -15.02
N PHE A 39 7.66 12.79 -14.32
CA PHE A 39 8.25 12.39 -13.06
C PHE A 39 7.45 12.91 -11.85
N LYS A 40 6.12 12.78 -11.86
CA LYS A 40 5.38 12.91 -10.60
C LYS A 40 5.83 11.78 -9.68
N PRO A 41 6.44 12.06 -8.51
CA PRO A 41 6.78 11.00 -7.57
C PRO A 41 5.49 10.23 -7.26
N LYS A 42 5.51 8.91 -7.46
CA LYS A 42 4.38 8.03 -7.14
C LYS A 42 4.04 8.28 -5.67
N SER A 43 2.86 8.80 -5.40
CA SER A 43 2.40 9.01 -4.02
C SER A 43 2.50 7.68 -3.28
N LYS A 44 3.09 7.69 -2.08
CA LYS A 44 3.13 6.49 -1.25
C LYS A 44 1.70 5.99 -1.03
N ASP A 45 1.50 4.72 -1.25
CA ASP A 45 0.27 3.99 -0.94
C ASP A 45 0.59 2.85 0.05
N PHE A 46 -0.42 2.14 0.54
CA PHE A 46 -0.23 1.07 1.52
C PHE A 46 0.73 -0.03 1.07
N TYR A 47 0.75 -0.35 -0.22
CA TYR A 47 1.61 -1.43 -0.74
C TYR A 47 3.07 -1.00 -0.94
N SER A 48 3.38 0.30 -0.79
CA SER A 48 4.75 0.83 -0.89
C SER A 48 5.60 0.53 0.36
N PHE A 49 5.02 -0.05 1.41
CA PHE A 49 5.71 -0.34 2.66
C PHE A 49 6.27 -1.76 2.71
N GLU A 50 7.30 -1.92 3.54
CA GLU A 50 7.87 -3.20 3.92
C GLU A 50 7.56 -3.47 5.40
N VAL A 51 7.26 -4.71 5.74
CA VAL A 51 6.96 -5.16 7.09
C VAL A 51 7.75 -6.44 7.40
N LYS A 52 7.79 -6.87 8.65
CA LYS A 52 8.41 -8.14 9.02
C LYS A 52 7.36 -9.23 9.19
N ASP A 53 7.64 -10.44 8.71
CA ASP A 53 6.83 -11.61 9.03
C ASP A 53 7.05 -12.06 10.50
N SER A 54 6.33 -13.08 10.97
CA SER A 54 6.45 -13.62 12.33
C SER A 54 7.86 -14.09 12.69
N ARG A 55 8.69 -14.40 11.70
CA ARG A 55 10.09 -14.84 11.83
C ARG A 55 11.10 -13.71 11.67
N GLY A 56 10.64 -12.46 11.51
CA GLY A 56 11.49 -11.26 11.36
C GLY A 56 12.02 -11.03 9.94
N ARG A 57 11.60 -11.78 8.93
CA ARG A 57 12.02 -11.57 7.54
C ARG A 57 11.25 -10.40 6.93
N ILE A 58 11.94 -9.57 6.17
CA ILE A 58 11.34 -8.42 5.49
C ILE A 58 10.44 -8.92 4.36
N ILE A 59 9.21 -8.41 4.33
CA ILE A 59 8.17 -8.71 3.35
C ILE A 59 7.70 -7.39 2.75
N SER A 60 7.81 -7.24 1.43
CA SER A 60 7.19 -6.13 0.72
C SER A 60 5.68 -6.34 0.62
N LEU A 61 4.91 -5.32 1.01
CA LEU A 61 3.45 -5.32 0.86
C LEU A 61 3.00 -5.25 -0.60
N GLU A 62 3.90 -4.90 -1.53
CA GLU A 62 3.65 -4.86 -2.98
C GLU A 62 3.07 -6.19 -3.51
N LYS A 63 3.44 -7.33 -2.91
CA LYS A 63 2.91 -8.65 -3.30
C LYS A 63 1.40 -8.81 -3.11
N TYR A 64 0.76 -7.91 -2.36
CA TYR A 64 -0.69 -7.91 -2.15
C TYR A 64 -1.41 -6.90 -3.05
N ARG A 65 -0.69 -6.09 -3.80
CA ARG A 65 -1.27 -5.15 -4.77
C ARG A 65 -2.18 -5.88 -5.74
N GLY A 66 -3.28 -5.24 -6.14
CA GLY A 66 -4.29 -5.83 -7.01
C GLY A 66 -5.35 -6.65 -6.27
N LYS A 67 -5.24 -6.80 -4.94
CA LYS A 67 -6.27 -7.44 -4.09
C LYS A 67 -6.98 -6.41 -3.21
N ALA A 68 -8.22 -6.67 -2.86
CA ALA A 68 -8.85 -6.04 -1.72
C ALA A 68 -8.18 -6.58 -0.45
N THR A 69 -7.68 -5.72 0.42
CA THR A 69 -6.89 -6.14 1.58
C THR A 69 -7.52 -5.62 2.87
N LEU A 70 -7.84 -6.51 3.80
CA LEU A 70 -8.34 -6.15 5.13
C LEU A 70 -7.19 -6.20 6.14
N VAL A 71 -6.72 -5.04 6.59
CA VAL A 71 -5.63 -4.90 7.57
C VAL A 71 -6.20 -4.80 8.96
N VAL A 72 -5.72 -5.64 9.88
CA VAL A 72 -6.29 -5.78 11.24
C VAL A 72 -5.19 -5.82 12.28
N ASN A 73 -5.30 -5.03 13.36
CA ASN A 73 -4.47 -5.21 14.54
C ASN A 73 -5.10 -6.27 15.45
N VAL A 74 -4.34 -7.32 15.76
CA VAL A 74 -4.84 -8.49 16.47
C VAL A 74 -4.19 -8.66 17.84
N ALA A 75 -4.87 -9.42 18.72
CA ALA A 75 -4.36 -9.80 20.02
C ALA A 75 -4.92 -11.17 20.44
N SER A 76 -4.11 -11.96 21.18
CA SER A 76 -4.47 -13.33 21.60
C SER A 76 -5.34 -13.38 22.84
N TYR A 77 -5.29 -12.37 23.72
CA TYR A 77 -5.95 -12.37 25.03
C TYR A 77 -6.95 -11.22 25.18
N CYS A 78 -7.73 -10.94 24.14
CA CYS A 78 -8.75 -9.91 24.12
C CYS A 78 -10.16 -10.53 24.12
N GLN A 79 -11.13 -9.87 24.72
CA GLN A 79 -12.53 -10.32 24.66
C GLN A 79 -13.09 -10.48 23.26
N TYR A 80 -12.47 -9.81 22.27
CA TYR A 80 -12.86 -9.89 20.86
C TYR A 80 -12.10 -10.96 20.05
N THR A 81 -11.14 -11.66 20.66
CA THR A 81 -10.23 -12.60 19.97
C THR A 81 -10.99 -13.71 19.26
N ASP A 82 -11.78 -14.48 20.00
CA ASP A 82 -12.48 -15.65 19.45
C ASP A 82 -13.42 -15.28 18.30
N LYS A 83 -14.28 -14.29 18.53
CA LYS A 83 -15.24 -13.82 17.52
C LYS A 83 -14.54 -13.30 16.26
N ASN A 84 -13.50 -12.47 16.41
CA ASN A 84 -12.86 -11.85 15.26
C ASN A 84 -11.98 -12.82 14.48
N TYR A 85 -11.16 -13.67 15.12
CA TYR A 85 -10.34 -14.64 14.38
C TYR A 85 -11.21 -15.60 13.57
N LYS A 86 -12.30 -16.14 14.12
CA LYS A 86 -13.25 -16.98 13.39
C LYS A 86 -13.86 -16.25 12.20
N ALA A 87 -14.36 -15.05 12.41
CA ALA A 87 -14.97 -14.24 11.36
C ALA A 87 -13.98 -13.85 10.25
N LEU A 88 -12.73 -13.45 10.61
CA LEU A 88 -11.67 -13.12 9.64
C LEU A 88 -11.24 -14.33 8.82
N GLN A 89 -11.14 -15.52 9.46
CA GLN A 89 -10.79 -16.75 8.75
C GLN A 89 -11.91 -17.19 7.80
N GLU A 90 -13.16 -17.05 8.21
CA GLU A 90 -14.30 -17.31 7.34
C GLU A 90 -14.30 -16.38 6.12
N LEU A 91 -14.12 -15.08 6.34
CA LEU A 91 -14.04 -14.09 5.27
C LEU A 91 -12.88 -14.39 4.31
N HIS A 92 -11.72 -14.75 4.86
CA HIS A 92 -10.55 -15.09 4.04
C HIS A 92 -10.77 -16.36 3.22
N ARG A 93 -11.46 -17.36 3.78
CA ARG A 93 -11.83 -18.60 3.07
C ARG A 93 -12.84 -18.34 1.96
N GLU A 94 -13.82 -17.45 2.19
CA GLU A 94 -14.89 -17.15 1.24
C GLU A 94 -14.36 -16.36 0.03
N PHE A 95 -13.53 -15.34 0.25
CA PHE A 95 -13.11 -14.37 -0.77
C PHE A 95 -11.65 -14.50 -1.24
N GLY A 96 -10.78 -15.14 -0.44
CA GLY A 96 -9.37 -15.29 -0.76
C GLY A 96 -9.04 -16.55 -1.57
N PRO A 97 -7.78 -16.73 -1.93
CA PRO A 97 -6.68 -15.77 -1.86
C PRO A 97 -6.52 -14.90 -3.12
N SER A 98 -7.30 -15.14 -4.19
CA SER A 98 -7.07 -14.54 -5.52
C SER A 98 -7.32 -13.03 -5.55
N HIS A 99 -8.44 -12.57 -4.98
CA HIS A 99 -8.88 -11.17 -5.09
C HIS A 99 -8.97 -10.46 -3.73
N PHE A 100 -8.80 -11.22 -2.63
CA PHE A 100 -8.90 -10.71 -1.27
C PHE A 100 -7.83 -11.35 -0.37
N THR A 101 -7.41 -10.62 0.66
CA THR A 101 -6.62 -11.19 1.75
C THR A 101 -6.85 -10.40 3.06
N VAL A 102 -6.63 -11.08 4.18
CA VAL A 102 -6.49 -10.45 5.50
C VAL A 102 -5.00 -10.33 5.82
N LEU A 103 -4.57 -9.19 6.35
CA LEU A 103 -3.22 -8.96 6.86
C LEU A 103 -3.32 -8.65 8.36
N ALA A 104 -2.87 -9.57 9.20
CA ALA A 104 -2.97 -9.46 10.65
C ALA A 104 -1.67 -9.00 11.29
N PHE A 105 -1.74 -7.93 12.07
CA PHE A 105 -0.61 -7.32 12.76
C PHE A 105 -0.83 -7.40 14.28
N PRO A 106 -0.10 -8.25 14.99
CA PRO A 106 -0.18 -8.32 16.45
C PRO A 106 0.29 -7.01 17.08
N CYS A 107 -0.43 -6.56 18.12
CA CYS A 107 -0.13 -5.32 18.83
C CYS A 107 -0.47 -5.43 20.31
N ASN A 108 0.49 -5.10 21.19
CA ASN A 108 0.32 -5.17 22.65
C ASN A 108 -0.09 -3.83 23.31
N GLN A 109 -0.40 -2.79 22.51
CA GLN A 109 -0.65 -1.45 23.04
C GLN A 109 -2.07 -1.26 23.62
N PHE A 110 -2.97 -2.25 23.46
CA PHE A 110 -4.34 -2.19 23.95
C PHE A 110 -4.58 -3.24 25.03
N GLY A 111 -4.47 -2.80 26.29
CA GLY A 111 -4.72 -3.65 27.45
C GLY A 111 -3.71 -4.80 27.62
N GLU A 112 -2.49 -4.65 27.06
CA GLU A 112 -1.43 -5.67 27.12
C GLU A 112 -1.88 -7.08 26.71
N SER A 113 -2.83 -7.13 25.77
CA SER A 113 -3.52 -8.36 25.37
C SER A 113 -2.73 -9.20 24.36
N GLU A 114 -1.49 -8.83 24.04
CA GLU A 114 -0.62 -9.57 23.10
C GLU A 114 0.83 -9.66 23.64
N PRO A 115 1.06 -10.30 24.81
CA PRO A 115 2.39 -10.34 25.43
C PRO A 115 3.38 -11.27 24.75
N SER A 116 2.90 -12.32 24.05
CA SER A 116 3.71 -13.40 23.49
C SER A 116 4.64 -12.95 22.35
N SER A 117 5.60 -13.77 21.98
CA SER A 117 6.45 -13.53 20.80
C SER A 117 5.65 -13.70 19.49
N SER A 118 6.14 -13.11 18.41
CA SER A 118 5.44 -13.16 17.10
C SER A 118 5.24 -14.59 16.57
N GLN A 119 6.15 -15.51 16.89
CA GLN A 119 6.05 -16.92 16.51
C GLN A 119 5.00 -17.67 17.32
N GLU A 120 4.92 -17.40 18.64
CA GLU A 120 3.89 -17.97 19.51
C GLU A 120 2.49 -17.49 19.13
N ILE A 121 2.36 -16.19 18.77
CA ILE A 121 1.10 -15.61 18.28
C ILE A 121 0.67 -16.29 16.99
N GLU A 122 1.58 -16.51 16.05
CA GLU A 122 1.29 -17.23 14.80
C GLU A 122 0.83 -18.66 15.09
N SER A 123 1.52 -19.37 16.01
CA SER A 123 1.16 -20.73 16.43
C SER A 123 -0.21 -20.77 17.11
N PHE A 124 -0.50 -19.79 17.98
CA PHE A 124 -1.79 -19.64 18.63
C PHE A 124 -2.94 -19.44 17.63
N ALA A 125 -2.77 -18.51 16.69
CA ALA A 125 -3.80 -18.22 15.70
C ALA A 125 -4.05 -19.41 14.76
N LYS A 126 -3.00 -20.09 14.32
CA LYS A 126 -3.11 -21.28 13.47
C LYS A 126 -3.71 -22.47 14.22
N GLY A 127 -3.25 -22.72 15.44
CA GLY A 127 -3.70 -23.86 16.24
C GLY A 127 -5.16 -23.75 16.71
N ASN A 128 -5.58 -22.56 17.18
CA ASN A 128 -6.92 -22.38 17.74
C ASN A 128 -8.00 -22.01 16.71
N TYR A 129 -7.61 -21.33 15.62
CA TYR A 129 -8.57 -20.77 14.65
C TYR A 129 -8.34 -21.24 13.22
N GLY A 130 -7.32 -22.06 12.96
CA GLY A 130 -6.99 -22.53 11.61
C GLY A 130 -6.65 -21.39 10.66
N VAL A 131 -6.01 -20.34 11.15
CA VAL A 131 -5.70 -19.14 10.36
C VAL A 131 -4.80 -19.46 9.19
N THR A 132 -5.22 -19.06 7.98
CA THR A 132 -4.46 -19.25 6.73
C THR A 132 -4.01 -17.94 6.10
N PHE A 133 -4.50 -16.81 6.58
CA PHE A 133 -4.03 -15.50 6.15
C PHE A 133 -2.70 -15.10 6.82
N PRO A 134 -1.93 -14.16 6.22
CA PRO A 134 -0.67 -13.69 6.76
C PRO A 134 -0.77 -13.07 8.15
N LEU A 135 0.06 -13.54 9.09
CA LEU A 135 0.37 -12.88 10.35
C LEU A 135 1.81 -12.32 10.28
N PHE A 136 1.94 -11.08 10.74
CA PHE A 136 3.20 -10.36 10.73
C PHE A 136 3.86 -10.30 12.11
N HIS A 137 5.03 -9.71 12.16
CA HIS A 137 5.73 -9.44 13.41
C HIS A 137 4.91 -8.49 14.29
N LYS A 138 4.97 -8.68 15.61
CA LYS A 138 4.32 -7.79 16.57
C LYS A 138 4.90 -6.38 16.46
N ILE A 139 4.03 -5.38 16.34
CA ILE A 139 4.39 -3.99 16.07
C ILE A 139 3.75 -3.04 17.08
N LYS A 140 4.27 -1.81 17.13
CA LYS A 140 3.56 -0.66 17.70
C LYS A 140 2.77 0.03 16.60
N ILE A 141 1.56 0.47 16.85
CA ILE A 141 0.70 1.15 15.89
C ILE A 141 0.36 2.59 16.30
N LEU A 142 0.64 2.94 17.55
CA LEU A 142 0.44 4.28 18.11
C LEU A 142 1.77 4.87 18.62
N GLY A 143 1.85 6.19 18.60
CA GLY A 143 2.99 6.94 19.11
C GLY A 143 4.11 7.13 18.10
N SER A 144 5.27 7.62 18.58
CA SER A 144 6.43 7.95 17.74
C SER A 144 7.06 6.75 17.06
N GLU A 145 6.97 5.57 17.69
CA GLU A 145 7.50 4.30 17.19
C GLU A 145 6.48 3.48 16.39
N ALA A 146 5.36 4.10 15.98
CA ALA A 146 4.35 3.42 15.19
C ALA A 146 4.93 2.92 13.85
N ASP A 147 4.55 1.69 13.49
CA ASP A 147 4.93 1.10 12.21
C ASP A 147 4.49 2.00 11.04
N PRO A 148 5.36 2.26 10.06
CA PRO A 148 5.07 3.17 8.97
C PRO A 148 3.82 2.80 8.14
N ALA A 149 3.52 1.51 7.97
CA ALA A 149 2.32 1.07 7.25
C ALA A 149 1.05 1.41 8.05
N PHE A 150 1.07 1.22 9.39
CA PHE A 150 -0.06 1.63 10.23
C PHE A 150 -0.21 3.14 10.36
N LYS A 151 0.90 3.86 10.46
CA LYS A 151 0.86 5.33 10.41
C LYS A 151 0.19 5.83 9.13
N PHE A 152 0.52 5.23 7.99
CA PHE A 152 -0.14 5.54 6.72
C PHE A 152 -1.65 5.26 6.77
N LEU A 153 -2.11 4.14 7.35
CA LEU A 153 -3.53 3.80 7.47
C LEU A 153 -4.28 4.84 8.32
N ILE A 154 -3.70 5.24 9.46
CA ILE A 154 -4.25 6.26 10.35
C ILE A 154 -4.31 7.62 9.66
N ASP A 155 -3.21 8.04 9.03
CA ASP A 155 -3.11 9.35 8.36
C ASP A 155 -4.07 9.44 7.16
N SER A 156 -4.24 8.35 6.41
CA SER A 156 -5.13 8.30 5.24
C SER A 156 -6.61 8.27 5.62
N SER A 157 -6.98 7.51 6.66
CA SER A 157 -8.37 7.39 7.11
C SER A 157 -8.80 8.49 8.08
N LYS A 158 -7.85 9.20 8.72
CA LYS A 158 -8.07 10.08 9.87
C LYS A 158 -8.74 9.36 11.05
N LYS A 159 -8.51 8.06 11.14
CA LYS A 159 -9.08 7.18 12.17
C LYS A 159 -7.97 6.36 12.81
N GLU A 160 -7.78 6.60 14.09
CA GLU A 160 -6.81 5.89 14.92
C GLU A 160 -7.49 4.72 15.64
N PRO A 161 -6.88 3.52 15.67
CA PRO A 161 -7.39 2.40 16.45
C PRO A 161 -7.47 2.76 17.94
N ARG A 162 -8.60 2.42 18.57
CA ARG A 162 -8.81 2.62 20.00
C ARG A 162 -8.81 1.32 20.79
N TRP A 163 -8.77 0.19 20.08
CA TRP A 163 -8.74 -1.14 20.69
C TRP A 163 -8.19 -2.19 19.73
N ASN A 164 -8.02 -3.42 20.20
CA ASN A 164 -7.67 -4.58 19.38
C ASN A 164 -8.75 -4.87 18.33
N PHE A 165 -8.39 -5.50 17.21
CA PHE A 165 -9.28 -5.89 16.10
C PHE A 165 -9.95 -4.72 15.37
N TRP A 166 -9.30 -3.56 15.33
CA TRP A 166 -9.64 -2.49 14.40
C TRP A 166 -9.27 -2.89 12.99
N LYS A 167 -10.12 -2.61 12.02
CA LYS A 167 -10.00 -3.11 10.66
C LYS A 167 -9.96 -1.96 9.66
N TYR A 168 -9.02 -2.00 8.71
CA TYR A 168 -8.96 -1.07 7.57
C TYR A 168 -9.08 -1.86 6.28
N LEU A 169 -9.99 -1.46 5.39
CA LEU A 169 -10.09 -2.00 4.05
C LEU A 169 -9.25 -1.14 3.10
N VAL A 170 -8.34 -1.77 2.38
CA VAL A 170 -7.45 -1.16 1.42
C VAL A 170 -7.82 -1.64 0.02
N SER A 171 -7.94 -0.69 -0.92
CA SER A 171 -8.24 -0.99 -2.33
C SER A 171 -7.06 -1.67 -3.04
N PRO A 172 -7.27 -2.27 -4.22
CA PRO A 172 -6.21 -2.85 -5.05
C PRO A 172 -5.06 -1.89 -5.37
N GLU A 173 -5.33 -0.58 -5.39
CA GLU A 173 -4.37 0.48 -5.66
C GLU A 173 -3.65 0.99 -4.40
N GLY A 174 -3.96 0.44 -3.21
CA GLY A 174 -3.33 0.78 -1.94
C GLY A 174 -3.94 1.97 -1.21
N LYS A 175 -5.18 2.37 -1.53
CA LYS A 175 -5.91 3.43 -0.84
C LYS A 175 -6.79 2.85 0.26
N VAL A 176 -6.83 3.50 1.43
CA VAL A 176 -7.76 3.16 2.50
C VAL A 176 -9.16 3.60 2.09
N VAL A 177 -10.11 2.66 2.01
CA VAL A 177 -11.49 2.92 1.56
C VAL A 177 -12.51 2.90 2.70
N LYS A 178 -12.26 2.08 3.74
CA LYS A 178 -13.17 1.98 4.90
C LYS A 178 -12.46 1.45 6.13
N PHE A 179 -13.08 1.63 7.29
CA PHE A 179 -12.62 1.05 8.55
C PHE A 179 -13.82 0.55 9.37
N TRP A 180 -13.56 -0.39 10.31
CA TRP A 180 -14.54 -0.90 11.26
C TRP A 180 -13.91 -1.10 12.62
N ARG A 181 -14.75 -0.98 13.65
CA ARG A 181 -14.38 -1.24 15.04
C ARG A 181 -14.45 -2.74 15.34
N PRO A 182 -13.87 -3.20 16.48
CA PRO A 182 -13.85 -4.62 16.82
C PRO A 182 -15.23 -5.25 17.03
N GLU A 183 -16.19 -4.49 17.53
CA GLU A 183 -17.56 -4.93 17.81
C GLU A 183 -18.43 -5.09 16.56
N GLU A 184 -18.06 -4.44 15.45
CA GLU A 184 -18.85 -4.48 14.23
C GLU A 184 -18.84 -5.87 13.59
N PRO A 185 -20.01 -6.39 13.23
CA PRO A 185 -20.14 -7.76 12.72
C PRO A 185 -19.58 -7.89 11.30
N ILE A 186 -19.16 -9.11 10.95
CA ILE A 186 -18.57 -9.41 9.64
C ILE A 186 -19.54 -9.12 8.48
N GLU A 187 -20.85 -9.20 8.75
CA GLU A 187 -21.92 -8.91 7.80
C GLU A 187 -21.87 -7.47 7.28
N SER A 188 -21.36 -6.53 8.09
CA SER A 188 -21.16 -5.14 7.69
C SER A 188 -19.92 -4.96 6.80
N ILE A 189 -18.99 -5.91 6.82
CA ILE A 189 -17.73 -5.90 6.05
C ILE A 189 -17.92 -6.55 4.67
N LYS A 190 -18.65 -7.67 4.62
CA LYS A 190 -18.87 -8.46 3.38
C LYS A 190 -19.33 -7.64 2.17
N PRO A 191 -20.31 -6.72 2.26
CA PRO A 191 -20.76 -5.94 1.10
C PRO A 191 -19.65 -5.08 0.49
N GLU A 192 -18.81 -4.46 1.31
CA GLU A 192 -17.73 -3.59 0.86
C GLU A 192 -16.61 -4.40 0.19
N VAL A 193 -16.23 -5.54 0.80
CA VAL A 193 -15.26 -6.47 0.20
C VAL A 193 -15.78 -6.99 -1.14
N THR A 194 -17.05 -7.41 -1.20
CA THR A 194 -17.69 -7.89 -2.43
C THR A 194 -17.69 -6.83 -3.53
N SER A 195 -17.98 -5.57 -3.16
CA SER A 195 -17.95 -4.44 -4.09
C SER A 195 -16.57 -4.26 -4.71
N LEU A 196 -15.51 -4.25 -3.91
CA LEU A 196 -14.13 -4.14 -4.42
C LEU A 196 -13.73 -5.33 -5.29
N ILE A 197 -14.10 -6.56 -4.91
CA ILE A 197 -13.80 -7.76 -5.71
C ILE A 197 -14.49 -7.69 -7.06
N ARG A 198 -15.75 -7.25 -7.12
CA ARG A 198 -16.46 -7.06 -8.39
C ARG A 198 -15.74 -6.06 -9.30
N GLN A 199 -15.26 -4.93 -8.74
CA GLN A 199 -14.49 -3.94 -9.50
C GLN A 199 -13.19 -4.53 -10.06
N ILE A 200 -12.46 -5.35 -9.26
CA ILE A 200 -11.24 -6.04 -9.69
C ILE A 200 -11.55 -6.95 -10.90
N ILE A 201 -12.62 -7.76 -10.81
CA ILE A 201 -13.01 -8.71 -11.85
C ILE A 201 -13.44 -7.99 -13.13
N MET A 202 -14.24 -6.92 -13.01
CA MET A 202 -14.70 -6.13 -14.16
C MET A 202 -13.52 -5.50 -14.89
N LYS A 203 -12.64 -4.81 -14.16
CA LYS A 203 -11.44 -4.19 -14.73
C LYS A 203 -10.56 -5.19 -15.47
N LYS A 204 -10.34 -6.37 -14.88
CA LYS A 204 -9.53 -7.42 -15.51
C LYS A 204 -10.17 -7.96 -16.81
N ARG A 205 -11.50 -7.90 -16.97
CA ARG A 205 -12.19 -8.27 -18.21
C ARG A 205 -12.07 -7.21 -19.29
N GLU A 206 -11.97 -5.93 -18.90
CA GLU A 206 -11.79 -4.81 -19.84
C GLU A 206 -10.37 -4.75 -20.39
N ASP A 207 -9.39 -5.26 -19.63
CA ASP A 207 -7.98 -5.29 -20.02
C ASP A 207 -7.60 -6.53 -20.89
N LEU A 208 -8.55 -7.46 -21.18
CA LEU A 208 -8.37 -8.67 -22.00
C LEU A 208 -8.96 -8.51 -23.40
#